data_543b3e1da6cc099dd36b9ee215b5742f
#
_entry.id   543b3e1da6cc099dd36b9ee215b5742f
#
_cell.length_a   1.000
_cell.length_b   1.000
_cell.length_c   1.000
_cell.angle_alpha   90.00
_cell.angle_beta   90.00
_cell.angle_gamma   90.00
#
_symmetry.space_group_name_H-M   'P 1'
#
loop_
_entity.id
_entity.type
_entity.pdbx_description
1 polymer ?
#
loop_
_entity_poly.entity_id
_entity_poly.type
_entity_poly.pdbx_seq_one_letter_code
_entity_poly.pdbx_strand_id
1 'polypeptide(L)'
;MTDTAVTHLECSRTGERFAAGTVHNVSTAGWPLLVRYDLETLKQRWDRDSLADAPRSMWRYAPLLPVRLKEHIISLQEGFTPLHRIHRLGDHLQCDDLWLKDEGVNPTGSFKARGLSCAISMCVELGITKVAIPTAGNAGGALAAYAAAAGIEAHVFMPRDVPLANFLEAKAFGAKVTLVDGLISDCARRVADGKATEQWFDLSTLKEPYRIEGKKTMGLEAAEQFGWDVPDAIFYPTGGGVGMIGMWKAFRELEQLGWIGPKRPKMIAVQAEGCQPIVRAFEQNAEFSEFWQGASTLASGLRVPKPLGDFLVLQAVRQSGGTTLAVSDAETMDACEELASREGLFVAPEGGACIAALKKLRRSEFLGRKDRILIYNTGSGYKYLEAWSQRYGSPTGG
;
A
#
# COMPACT_ATOMS: atom_id res chain seq x y z
N MET A 1 25.06 4.36 -10.78
CA MET A 1 24.24 3.13 -10.98
C MET A 1 23.70 2.68 -9.64
N THR A 2 22.49 2.14 -9.56
CA THR A 2 21.85 1.62 -8.33
C THR A 2 22.15 0.16 -8.07
N ASP A 3 22.86 -0.51 -8.97
CA ASP A 3 23.08 -1.97 -8.98
C ASP A 3 21.79 -2.80 -9.02
N THR A 4 20.71 -2.23 -9.57
CA THR A 4 19.46 -2.95 -9.73
C THR A 4 19.62 -4.23 -10.56
N ALA A 5 18.90 -5.26 -10.16
CA ALA A 5 18.82 -6.53 -10.89
C ALA A 5 17.62 -6.62 -11.84
N VAL A 6 16.97 -5.48 -12.15
CA VAL A 6 15.79 -5.46 -13.03
C VAL A 6 16.10 -6.05 -14.41
N THR A 7 15.24 -6.94 -14.89
CA THR A 7 15.34 -7.58 -16.20
C THR A 7 14.26 -7.13 -17.17
N HIS A 8 13.00 -7.33 -16.82
CA HIS A 8 11.86 -7.04 -17.68
C HIS A 8 10.58 -6.77 -16.86
N LEU A 9 9.53 -6.34 -17.55
CA LEU A 9 8.18 -6.31 -17.02
C LEU A 9 7.44 -7.55 -17.51
N GLU A 10 6.57 -8.12 -16.69
CA GLU A 10 5.83 -9.32 -17.03
C GLU A 10 4.35 -9.14 -16.70
N CYS A 11 3.48 -9.52 -17.64
CA CYS A 11 2.05 -9.56 -17.40
C CYS A 11 1.74 -10.52 -16.26
N SER A 12 1.03 -10.03 -15.23
CA SER A 12 0.70 -10.80 -14.03
C SER A 12 -0.17 -12.06 -14.30
N ARG A 13 -0.75 -12.17 -15.50
CA ARG A 13 -1.66 -13.26 -15.87
C ARG A 13 -1.17 -14.08 -17.04
N THR A 14 -0.71 -13.44 -18.11
CA THR A 14 -0.34 -14.16 -19.36
C THR A 14 1.13 -14.52 -19.44
N GLY A 15 1.98 -13.92 -18.59
CA GLY A 15 3.43 -14.09 -18.68
C GLY A 15 4.08 -13.32 -19.85
N GLU A 16 3.32 -12.52 -20.60
CA GLU A 16 3.85 -11.68 -21.68
C GLU A 16 4.90 -10.70 -21.13
N ARG A 17 6.04 -10.59 -21.83
CA ARG A 17 7.20 -9.82 -21.37
C ARG A 17 7.37 -8.52 -22.14
N PHE A 18 7.79 -7.48 -21.42
CA PHE A 18 8.01 -6.15 -21.95
C PHE A 18 9.38 -5.62 -21.48
N ALA A 19 10.00 -4.75 -22.26
CA ALA A 19 11.27 -4.13 -21.89
C ALA A 19 11.09 -3.20 -20.68
N ALA A 20 11.92 -3.35 -19.64
CA ALA A 20 11.86 -2.54 -18.42
C ALA A 20 12.23 -1.05 -18.62
N GLY A 21 12.96 -0.71 -19.69
CA GLY A 21 13.40 0.66 -20.01
C GLY A 21 12.44 1.44 -20.92
N THR A 22 11.21 0.97 -21.13
CA THR A 22 10.21 1.63 -21.98
C THR A 22 8.93 1.92 -21.19
N VAL A 23 8.16 2.90 -21.68
CA VAL A 23 6.93 3.33 -21.02
C VAL A 23 5.82 2.30 -21.25
N HIS A 24 5.35 1.69 -20.18
CA HIS A 24 4.22 0.77 -20.19
C HIS A 24 3.25 1.09 -19.07
N ASN A 25 1.96 0.97 -19.34
CA ASN A 25 0.91 1.00 -18.30
C ASN A 25 0.51 -0.43 -17.90
N VAL A 26 -0.24 -1.11 -18.75
CA VAL A 26 -0.72 -2.49 -18.56
C VAL A 26 -0.27 -3.36 -19.73
N SER A 27 -0.43 -4.67 -19.63
CA SER A 27 -0.16 -5.60 -20.74
C SER A 27 -1.12 -5.37 -21.92
N THR A 28 -0.85 -6.00 -23.07
CA THR A 28 -1.74 -5.96 -24.24
C THR A 28 -3.14 -6.46 -23.93
N ALA A 29 -3.27 -7.38 -22.96
CA ALA A 29 -4.54 -7.92 -22.48
C ALA A 29 -5.16 -7.07 -21.33
N GLY A 30 -4.59 -5.91 -20.97
CA GLY A 30 -5.12 -5.01 -19.94
C GLY A 30 -4.82 -5.41 -18.49
N TRP A 31 -3.95 -6.39 -18.26
CA TRP A 31 -3.57 -6.84 -16.91
C TRP A 31 -2.39 -6.06 -16.33
N PRO A 32 -2.27 -5.96 -14.99
CA PRO A 32 -1.13 -5.35 -14.33
C PRO A 32 0.19 -5.98 -14.74
N LEU A 33 1.23 -5.15 -14.87
CA LEU A 33 2.61 -5.58 -15.09
C LEU A 33 3.37 -5.66 -13.76
N LEU A 34 4.19 -6.69 -13.62
CA LEU A 34 5.09 -6.89 -12.49
C LEU A 34 6.54 -6.78 -12.95
N VAL A 35 7.35 -6.05 -12.22
CA VAL A 35 8.80 -5.95 -12.47
C VAL A 35 9.47 -7.27 -12.07
N ARG A 36 10.37 -7.78 -12.92
CA ARG A 36 11.14 -8.99 -12.68
C ARG A 36 12.63 -8.67 -12.54
N TYR A 37 13.30 -9.46 -11.71
CA TYR A 37 14.72 -9.29 -11.33
C TYR A 37 15.48 -10.59 -11.58
N ASP A 38 16.77 -10.46 -11.91
CA ASP A 38 17.72 -11.58 -11.92
C ASP A 38 18.21 -11.84 -10.49
N LEU A 39 17.43 -12.63 -9.75
CA LEU A 39 17.70 -12.92 -8.35
C LEU A 39 18.88 -13.89 -8.19
N GLU A 40 19.16 -14.74 -9.16
CA GLU A 40 20.29 -15.69 -9.10
C GLU A 40 21.62 -14.94 -9.17
N THR A 41 21.75 -14.01 -10.12
CA THR A 41 22.95 -13.16 -10.18
C THR A 41 23.02 -12.21 -8.97
N LEU A 42 21.87 -11.67 -8.53
CA LEU A 42 21.85 -10.75 -7.39
C LEU A 42 22.31 -11.44 -6.10
N LYS A 43 21.89 -12.67 -5.86
CA LYS A 43 22.31 -13.50 -4.71
C LYS A 43 23.81 -13.66 -4.58
N GLN A 44 24.53 -13.65 -5.70
CA GLN A 44 26.01 -13.81 -5.72
C GLN A 44 26.77 -12.53 -5.37
N ARG A 45 26.14 -11.35 -5.56
CA ARG A 45 26.80 -10.05 -5.45
C ARG A 45 26.25 -9.12 -4.38
N TRP A 46 25.13 -9.47 -3.75
CA TRP A 46 24.48 -8.65 -2.75
C TRP A 46 24.12 -9.48 -1.51
N ASP A 47 24.76 -9.12 -0.42
CA ASP A 47 24.55 -9.75 0.88
C ASP A 47 23.66 -8.85 1.77
N ARG A 48 22.79 -9.47 2.56
CA ARG A 48 21.95 -8.79 3.54
C ARG A 48 22.77 -8.03 4.59
N ASP A 49 23.98 -8.50 4.93
CA ASP A 49 24.85 -7.85 5.91
C ASP A 49 25.31 -6.46 5.43
N SER A 50 25.35 -6.22 4.12
CA SER A 50 25.64 -4.91 3.53
C SER A 50 24.60 -3.85 3.87
N LEU A 51 23.41 -4.26 4.36
CA LEU A 51 22.36 -3.35 4.78
C LEU A 51 22.61 -2.73 6.16
N ALA A 52 23.57 -3.23 6.95
CA ALA A 52 23.87 -2.69 8.27
C ALA A 52 24.18 -1.17 8.22
N ASP A 53 24.96 -0.76 7.22
CA ASP A 53 25.39 0.64 7.02
C ASP A 53 24.55 1.38 5.95
N ALA A 54 23.50 0.75 5.40
CA ALA A 54 22.69 1.36 4.37
C ALA A 54 21.76 2.46 4.95
N PRO A 55 21.40 3.48 4.16
CA PRO A 55 20.50 4.55 4.61
C PRO A 55 19.18 4.02 5.17
N ARG A 56 18.65 4.68 6.19
CA ARG A 56 17.34 4.33 6.78
C ARG A 56 16.18 4.87 5.93
N SER A 57 16.06 4.36 4.70
CA SER A 57 14.97 4.66 3.76
C SER A 57 14.64 3.41 2.95
N MET A 58 13.58 3.41 2.18
CA MET A 58 13.23 2.28 1.32
C MET A 58 14.30 2.02 0.24
N TRP A 59 15.08 3.04 -0.11
CA TRP A 59 16.11 2.96 -1.17
C TRP A 59 17.35 2.16 -0.76
N ARG A 60 17.45 1.73 0.51
CA ARG A 60 18.44 0.72 0.94
C ARG A 60 18.32 -0.60 0.16
N TYR A 61 17.12 -0.87 -0.37
CA TYR A 61 16.83 -2.05 -1.20
C TYR A 61 16.92 -1.75 -2.70
N ALA A 62 17.67 -0.73 -3.12
CA ALA A 62 17.81 -0.34 -4.52
C ALA A 62 18.11 -1.49 -5.50
N PRO A 63 18.91 -2.52 -5.15
CA PRO A 63 19.13 -3.68 -6.01
C PRO A 63 17.85 -4.46 -6.38
N LEU A 64 16.81 -4.39 -5.54
CA LEU A 64 15.46 -4.95 -5.77
C LEU A 64 14.43 -3.89 -6.20
N LEU A 65 14.84 -2.70 -6.63
CA LEU A 65 13.98 -1.65 -7.15
C LEU A 65 14.32 -1.36 -8.63
N PRO A 66 13.38 -0.83 -9.44
CA PRO A 66 13.57 -0.79 -10.89
C PRO A 66 14.47 0.34 -11.41
N VAL A 67 14.75 1.37 -10.60
CA VAL A 67 15.53 2.55 -10.99
C VAL A 67 16.99 2.20 -11.21
N ARG A 68 17.56 2.55 -12.36
CA ARG A 68 18.93 2.20 -12.74
C ARG A 68 19.97 3.27 -12.34
N LEU A 69 19.59 4.55 -12.39
CA LEU A 69 20.48 5.66 -12.11
C LEU A 69 20.16 6.29 -10.77
N LYS A 70 21.19 6.45 -9.89
CA LYS A 70 21.01 7.03 -8.54
C LYS A 70 20.45 8.46 -8.60
N GLU A 71 20.84 9.23 -9.60
CA GLU A 71 20.40 10.60 -9.86
C GLU A 71 18.92 10.71 -10.23
N HIS A 72 18.27 9.62 -10.63
CA HIS A 72 16.84 9.56 -10.91
C HIS A 72 15.99 9.23 -9.68
N ILE A 73 16.63 8.92 -8.55
CA ILE A 73 15.91 8.62 -7.31
C ILE A 73 15.33 9.90 -6.73
N ILE A 74 14.02 9.97 -6.65
CA ILE A 74 13.28 11.04 -5.98
C ILE A 74 12.81 10.51 -4.62
N SER A 75 13.46 10.94 -3.55
CA SER A 75 13.19 10.50 -2.18
C SER A 75 12.95 11.69 -1.26
N LEU A 76 11.96 11.56 -0.39
CA LEU A 76 11.67 12.45 0.74
C LEU A 76 11.95 11.72 2.08
N GLN A 77 12.83 10.71 2.07
CA GLN A 77 13.20 9.86 3.20
C GLN A 77 12.09 8.90 3.65
N GLU A 78 11.27 8.44 2.71
CA GLU A 78 10.24 7.41 2.96
C GLU A 78 10.87 6.04 3.25
N GLY A 79 10.16 5.27 4.03
CA GLY A 79 10.57 3.92 4.40
C GLY A 79 11.34 3.84 5.72
N PHE A 80 11.76 2.64 6.05
CA PHE A 80 12.36 2.26 7.33
C PHE A 80 11.54 2.75 8.55
N THR A 81 10.22 2.63 8.42
CA THR A 81 9.24 3.13 9.39
C THR A 81 9.31 2.35 10.70
N PRO A 82 8.84 2.95 11.81
CA PRO A 82 8.86 2.29 13.11
C PRO A 82 8.09 0.97 13.13
N LEU A 83 8.63 0.01 13.86
CA LEU A 83 8.00 -1.25 14.22
C LEU A 83 7.77 -1.23 15.73
N HIS A 84 6.52 -0.97 16.15
CA HIS A 84 6.16 -0.86 17.55
C HIS A 84 5.73 -2.19 18.13
N ARG A 85 6.30 -2.59 19.26
CA ARG A 85 5.75 -3.66 20.08
C ARG A 85 4.51 -3.12 20.80
N ILE A 86 3.39 -3.80 20.64
CA ILE A 86 2.09 -3.41 21.20
C ILE A 86 1.83 -4.24 22.45
N HIS A 87 2.09 -3.67 23.64
CA HIS A 87 2.07 -4.42 24.89
C HIS A 87 0.68 -4.43 25.53
N ARG A 88 0.13 -3.25 25.88
CA ARG A 88 -1.10 -3.15 26.67
C ARG A 88 -2.33 -3.65 25.90
N LEU A 89 -2.41 -3.39 24.60
CA LEU A 89 -3.45 -3.92 23.75
C LEU A 89 -3.20 -5.43 23.49
N GLY A 90 -1.95 -5.85 23.34
CA GLY A 90 -1.57 -7.25 23.19
C GLY A 90 -2.02 -8.09 24.38
N ASP A 91 -1.74 -7.64 25.60
CA ASP A 91 -2.17 -8.29 26.84
C ASP A 91 -3.70 -8.39 26.89
N HIS A 92 -4.41 -7.29 26.58
CA HIS A 92 -5.87 -7.25 26.56
C HIS A 92 -6.47 -8.23 25.53
N LEU A 93 -5.83 -8.40 24.38
CA LEU A 93 -6.26 -9.32 23.31
C LEU A 93 -5.69 -10.74 23.47
N GLN A 94 -4.90 -10.99 24.51
CA GLN A 94 -4.16 -12.25 24.72
C GLN A 94 -3.28 -12.62 23.51
N CYS A 95 -2.57 -11.64 22.98
CA CYS A 95 -1.59 -11.75 21.90
C CYS A 95 -0.20 -11.44 22.47
N ASP A 96 0.60 -12.46 22.77
CA ASP A 96 1.88 -12.30 23.46
C ASP A 96 2.95 -11.64 22.58
N ASP A 97 2.82 -11.66 21.24
CA ASP A 97 3.79 -11.14 20.28
C ASP A 97 3.09 -10.27 19.19
N LEU A 98 2.47 -9.16 19.65
CA LEU A 98 1.74 -8.20 18.79
C LEU A 98 2.60 -7.02 18.43
N TRP A 99 2.63 -6.67 17.12
CA TRP A 99 3.42 -5.60 16.55
C TRP A 99 2.58 -4.73 15.61
N LEU A 100 2.95 -3.45 15.51
CA LEU A 100 2.38 -2.51 14.56
C LEU A 100 3.48 -1.85 13.75
N LYS A 101 3.39 -1.97 12.42
CA LYS A 101 4.23 -1.23 11.46
C LYS A 101 3.57 0.10 11.15
N ASP A 102 4.17 1.19 11.58
CA ASP A 102 3.58 2.52 11.45
C ASP A 102 4.02 3.24 10.18
N GLU A 103 3.25 3.07 9.12
CA GLU A 103 3.43 3.78 7.85
C GLU A 103 2.88 5.23 7.88
N GLY A 104 2.18 5.61 8.95
CA GLY A 104 1.65 6.96 9.14
C GLY A 104 2.72 8.04 9.30
N VAL A 105 3.95 7.66 9.61
CA VAL A 105 5.10 8.57 9.75
C VAL A 105 5.84 8.85 8.45
N ASN A 106 5.50 8.17 7.37
CA ASN A 106 6.08 8.49 6.06
C ASN A 106 5.79 9.94 5.63
N PRO A 107 6.60 10.52 4.73
CA PRO A 107 6.23 11.75 4.03
C PRO A 107 4.80 11.67 3.51
N THR A 108 4.06 12.76 3.59
CA THR A 108 2.61 12.81 3.28
C THR A 108 1.73 11.90 4.14
N GLY A 109 2.21 11.52 5.34
CA GLY A 109 1.43 10.84 6.36
C GLY A 109 0.87 9.48 5.97
N SER A 110 1.48 8.75 5.01
CA SER A 110 0.98 7.43 4.60
C SER A 110 1.98 6.59 3.82
N PHE A 111 1.74 5.27 3.76
CA PHE A 111 2.50 4.31 2.95
C PHE A 111 2.49 4.61 1.43
N LYS A 112 1.63 5.53 0.97
CA LYS A 112 1.58 5.91 -0.45
C LYS A 112 2.90 6.54 -0.90
N ALA A 113 3.63 7.20 -0.02
CA ALA A 113 4.96 7.73 -0.25
C ALA A 113 5.88 6.72 -0.93
N ARG A 114 5.98 5.49 -0.42
CA ARG A 114 6.84 4.44 -0.98
C ARG A 114 6.57 4.16 -2.46
N GLY A 115 5.29 3.96 -2.80
CA GLY A 115 4.90 3.67 -4.18
C GLY A 115 5.11 4.85 -5.11
N LEU A 116 4.82 6.06 -4.64
CA LEU A 116 4.94 7.27 -5.46
C LEU A 116 6.40 7.71 -5.61
N SER A 117 7.26 7.51 -4.60
CA SER A 117 8.70 7.68 -4.74
C SER A 117 9.25 6.81 -5.88
N CYS A 118 8.98 5.51 -5.85
CA CYS A 118 9.43 4.59 -6.89
C CYS A 118 8.86 4.94 -8.28
N ALA A 119 7.56 5.22 -8.37
CA ALA A 119 6.91 5.51 -9.64
C ALA A 119 7.39 6.85 -10.25
N ILE A 120 7.55 7.90 -9.44
CA ILE A 120 8.05 9.19 -9.93
C ILE A 120 9.53 9.10 -10.29
N SER A 121 10.35 8.35 -9.53
CA SER A 121 11.73 8.08 -9.91
C SER A 121 11.82 7.39 -11.28
N MET A 122 10.94 6.43 -11.55
CA MET A 122 10.84 5.82 -12.88
C MET A 122 10.29 6.77 -13.94
N CYS A 123 9.39 7.71 -13.60
CA CYS A 123 8.98 8.75 -14.53
C CYS A 123 10.18 9.62 -14.94
N VAL A 124 11.03 10.03 -14.00
CA VAL A 124 12.29 10.75 -14.29
C VAL A 124 13.18 9.91 -15.22
N GLU A 125 13.40 8.64 -14.90
CA GLU A 125 14.25 7.74 -15.70
C GLU A 125 13.73 7.54 -17.13
N LEU A 126 12.41 7.53 -17.31
CA LEU A 126 11.73 7.34 -18.60
C LEU A 126 11.45 8.64 -19.33
N GLY A 127 11.87 9.81 -18.80
CA GLY A 127 11.65 11.11 -19.42
C GLY A 127 10.19 11.58 -19.40
N ILE A 128 9.38 11.08 -18.47
CA ILE A 128 7.97 11.46 -18.32
C ILE A 128 7.89 12.76 -17.53
N THR A 129 7.27 13.78 -18.09
CA THR A 129 7.18 15.13 -17.50
C THR A 129 5.78 15.50 -17.02
N LYS A 130 4.77 14.66 -17.30
CA LYS A 130 3.37 14.91 -16.94
C LYS A 130 2.69 13.64 -16.50
N VAL A 131 2.03 13.68 -15.34
CA VAL A 131 1.40 12.50 -14.72
C VAL A 131 -0.02 12.80 -14.25
N ALA A 132 -0.89 11.78 -14.21
CA ALA A 132 -2.25 11.91 -13.71
C ALA A 132 -2.64 10.73 -12.81
N ILE A 133 -3.49 11.00 -11.80
CA ILE A 133 -4.01 9.97 -10.88
C ILE A 133 -5.45 10.26 -10.46
N PRO A 134 -6.34 9.25 -10.45
CA PRO A 134 -7.60 9.29 -9.72
C PRO A 134 -7.37 8.83 -8.27
N THR A 135 -7.93 9.53 -7.31
CA THR A 135 -7.77 9.16 -5.89
C THR A 135 -8.90 9.71 -5.02
N ALA A 136 -9.35 8.90 -4.06
CA ALA A 136 -10.25 9.32 -3.00
C ALA A 136 -9.53 9.58 -1.66
N GLY A 137 -8.19 9.73 -1.66
CA GLY A 137 -7.43 9.90 -0.42
C GLY A 137 -5.93 10.09 -0.63
N ASN A 138 -5.13 9.46 0.22
CA ASN A 138 -3.68 9.69 0.41
C ASN A 138 -2.78 9.60 -0.85
N ALA A 139 -3.22 8.98 -1.94
CA ALA A 139 -2.37 8.85 -3.13
C ALA A 139 -2.20 10.18 -3.88
N GLY A 140 -3.17 11.10 -3.80
CA GLY A 140 -3.09 12.41 -4.44
C GLY A 140 -2.03 13.31 -3.82
N GLY A 141 -2.02 13.44 -2.50
CA GLY A 141 -1.00 14.18 -1.77
C GLY A 141 0.41 13.62 -2.00
N ALA A 142 0.54 12.28 -1.92
CA ALA A 142 1.82 11.64 -2.19
C ALA A 142 2.29 11.86 -3.64
N LEU A 143 1.41 11.75 -4.66
CA LEU A 143 1.78 12.09 -6.04
C LEU A 143 2.24 13.53 -6.14
N ALA A 144 1.47 14.46 -5.58
CA ALA A 144 1.78 15.89 -5.65
C ALA A 144 3.15 16.22 -5.05
N ALA A 145 3.47 15.65 -3.86
CA ALA A 145 4.74 15.86 -3.18
C ALA A 145 5.94 15.36 -4.00
N TYR A 146 5.90 14.12 -4.47
CA TYR A 146 7.00 13.53 -5.23
C TYR A 146 7.13 14.14 -6.63
N ALA A 147 6.02 14.49 -7.29
CA ALA A 147 6.04 15.20 -8.56
C ALA A 147 6.63 16.61 -8.42
N ALA A 148 6.29 17.34 -7.35
CA ALA A 148 6.89 18.64 -7.05
C ALA A 148 8.40 18.52 -6.82
N ALA A 149 8.86 17.52 -6.07
CA ALA A 149 10.28 17.25 -5.84
C ALA A 149 11.04 16.90 -7.13
N ALA A 150 10.36 16.32 -8.12
CA ALA A 150 10.93 15.92 -9.39
C ALA A 150 10.78 17.00 -10.50
N GLY A 151 10.04 18.09 -10.28
CA GLY A 151 9.69 19.06 -11.30
C GLY A 151 8.73 18.50 -12.37
N ILE A 152 7.92 17.49 -12.04
CA ILE A 152 6.94 16.84 -12.93
C ILE A 152 5.56 17.48 -12.74
N GLU A 153 4.86 17.77 -13.84
CA GLU A 153 3.48 18.27 -13.77
C GLU A 153 2.51 17.18 -13.31
N ALA A 154 1.79 17.42 -12.19
CA ALA A 154 0.86 16.47 -11.61
C ALA A 154 -0.60 16.90 -11.73
N HIS A 155 -1.46 16.00 -12.23
CA HIS A 155 -2.91 16.14 -12.32
C HIS A 155 -3.58 15.14 -11.37
N VAL A 156 -4.39 15.65 -10.44
CA VAL A 156 -5.06 14.83 -9.42
C VAL A 156 -6.56 14.98 -9.56
N PHE A 157 -7.25 13.88 -9.80
CA PHE A 157 -8.70 13.83 -9.91
C PHE A 157 -9.29 13.21 -8.65
N MET A 158 -10.14 13.95 -7.93
CA MET A 158 -10.71 13.56 -6.65
C MET A 158 -12.23 13.65 -6.65
N PRO A 159 -12.95 12.70 -6.01
CA PRO A 159 -14.36 12.92 -5.67
C PRO A 159 -14.52 14.14 -4.76
N ARG A 160 -15.68 14.83 -4.81
CA ARG A 160 -15.93 16.01 -3.96
C ARG A 160 -15.96 15.70 -2.46
N ASP A 161 -16.26 14.46 -2.08
CA ASP A 161 -16.30 13.99 -0.70
C ASP A 161 -14.94 13.47 -0.17
N VAL A 162 -13.84 13.81 -0.86
CA VAL A 162 -12.49 13.49 -0.39
C VAL A 162 -12.21 14.21 0.94
N PRO A 163 -11.51 13.57 1.91
CA PRO A 163 -11.11 14.24 3.15
C PRO A 163 -10.35 15.53 2.88
N LEU A 164 -10.69 16.61 3.59
CA LEU A 164 -10.15 17.96 3.39
C LEU A 164 -8.62 17.98 3.40
N ALA A 165 -8.00 17.24 4.32
CA ALA A 165 -6.55 17.16 4.43
C ALA A 165 -5.89 16.68 3.12
N ASN A 166 -6.48 15.69 2.42
CA ASN A 166 -5.94 15.18 1.17
C ASN A 166 -6.07 16.18 0.01
N PHE A 167 -7.16 16.94 -0.04
CA PHE A 167 -7.36 18.00 -1.01
C PHE A 167 -6.35 19.15 -0.82
N LEU A 168 -6.26 19.65 0.42
CA LEU A 168 -5.37 20.76 0.76
C LEU A 168 -3.89 20.41 0.53
N GLU A 169 -3.49 19.20 0.92
CA GLU A 169 -2.13 18.70 0.71
C GLU A 169 -1.76 18.68 -0.79
N ALA A 170 -2.62 18.09 -1.63
CA ALA A 170 -2.36 18.03 -3.07
C ALA A 170 -2.28 19.43 -3.71
N LYS A 171 -3.14 20.35 -3.27
CA LYS A 171 -3.12 21.76 -3.73
C LYS A 171 -1.86 22.49 -3.25
N ALA A 172 -1.46 22.31 -2.00
CA ALA A 172 -0.28 22.95 -1.41
C ALA A 172 1.02 22.54 -2.10
N PHE A 173 1.13 21.28 -2.54
CA PHE A 173 2.26 20.77 -3.32
C PHE A 173 2.19 21.17 -4.82
N GLY A 174 1.24 21.99 -5.23
CA GLY A 174 1.17 22.57 -6.60
C GLY A 174 0.52 21.67 -7.64
N ALA A 175 -0.12 20.57 -7.27
CA ALA A 175 -0.82 19.74 -8.23
C ALA A 175 -2.07 20.43 -8.81
N LYS A 176 -2.39 20.18 -10.07
CA LYS A 176 -3.64 20.56 -10.71
C LYS A 176 -4.75 19.63 -10.25
N VAL A 177 -5.49 20.04 -9.20
CA VAL A 177 -6.57 19.24 -8.63
C VAL A 177 -7.90 19.53 -9.28
N THR A 178 -8.55 18.48 -9.80
CA THR A 178 -9.92 18.52 -10.36
C THR A 178 -10.85 17.73 -9.47
N LEU A 179 -11.87 18.38 -8.91
CA LEU A 179 -12.95 17.73 -8.18
C LEU A 179 -14.00 17.21 -9.16
N VAL A 180 -14.36 15.95 -9.02
CA VAL A 180 -15.31 15.23 -9.87
C VAL A 180 -16.57 14.90 -9.08
N ASP A 181 -17.73 15.16 -9.68
CA ASP A 181 -19.02 14.72 -9.14
C ASP A 181 -19.18 13.22 -9.44
N GLY A 182 -19.06 12.38 -8.42
CA GLY A 182 -19.10 10.91 -8.54
C GLY A 182 -18.08 10.20 -7.66
N LEU A 183 -17.78 8.96 -8.02
CA LEU A 183 -16.87 8.06 -7.30
C LEU A 183 -15.46 8.09 -7.90
N ILE A 184 -14.53 7.38 -7.27
CA ILE A 184 -13.16 7.18 -7.79
C ILE A 184 -13.15 6.57 -9.20
N SER A 185 -14.16 5.78 -9.57
CA SER A 185 -14.35 5.24 -10.93
C SER A 185 -14.57 6.34 -11.96
N ASP A 186 -15.29 7.41 -11.60
CA ASP A 186 -15.53 8.56 -12.49
C ASP A 186 -14.29 9.41 -12.64
N CYS A 187 -13.51 9.56 -11.56
CA CYS A 187 -12.18 10.14 -11.62
C CYS A 187 -11.25 9.34 -12.55
N ALA A 188 -11.28 8.01 -12.46
CA ALA A 188 -10.47 7.13 -13.30
C ALA A 188 -10.85 7.22 -14.79
N ARG A 189 -12.13 7.43 -15.08
CA ARG A 189 -12.61 7.69 -16.46
C ARG A 189 -12.03 9.00 -16.99
N ARG A 190 -12.05 10.09 -16.20
CA ARG A 190 -11.45 11.37 -16.58
C ARG A 190 -9.96 11.27 -16.90
N VAL A 191 -9.21 10.48 -16.09
CA VAL A 191 -7.79 10.21 -16.36
C VAL A 191 -7.62 9.44 -17.68
N ALA A 192 -8.43 8.42 -17.93
CA ALA A 192 -8.37 7.62 -19.15
C ALA A 192 -8.72 8.43 -20.40
N ASP A 193 -9.81 9.22 -20.35
CA ASP A 193 -10.28 10.04 -21.46
C ASP A 193 -9.25 11.12 -21.85
N GLY A 194 -8.60 11.74 -20.85
CA GLY A 194 -7.60 12.77 -21.08
C GLY A 194 -6.24 12.25 -21.54
N LYS A 195 -5.98 10.92 -21.48
CA LYS A 195 -4.66 10.38 -21.78
C LYS A 195 -4.16 10.72 -23.18
N ALA A 196 -5.02 10.67 -24.18
CA ALA A 196 -4.66 10.94 -25.58
C ALA A 196 -4.43 12.43 -25.86
N THR A 197 -5.22 13.31 -25.25
CA THR A 197 -5.19 14.76 -25.49
C THR A 197 -4.14 15.48 -24.64
N GLU A 198 -4.02 15.06 -23.38
CA GLU A 198 -3.14 15.67 -22.38
C GLU A 198 -1.75 15.05 -22.31
N GLN A 199 -1.59 13.87 -22.89
CA GLN A 199 -0.32 13.12 -22.95
C GLN A 199 0.31 12.84 -21.58
N TRP A 200 -0.51 12.73 -20.51
CA TRP A 200 -0.01 12.34 -19.20
C TRP A 200 0.19 10.83 -19.08
N PHE A 201 1.14 10.44 -18.23
CA PHE A 201 1.27 9.05 -17.81
C PHE A 201 0.27 8.74 -16.69
N ASP A 202 -0.55 7.70 -16.88
CA ASP A 202 -1.58 7.28 -15.91
C ASP A 202 -0.93 6.51 -14.76
N LEU A 203 -0.86 7.14 -13.58
CA LEU A 203 -0.38 6.55 -12.33
C LEU A 203 -1.50 5.95 -11.47
N SER A 204 -2.63 5.55 -12.07
CA SER A 204 -3.69 4.82 -11.37
C SER A 204 -3.15 3.53 -10.76
N THR A 205 -3.77 3.11 -9.68
CA THR A 205 -3.39 1.89 -8.95
C THR A 205 -3.37 0.66 -9.89
N LEU A 206 -2.20 0.00 -10.00
CA LEU A 206 -1.94 -1.16 -10.85
C LEU A 206 -2.06 -0.93 -12.36
N LYS A 207 -2.26 0.30 -12.81
CA LYS A 207 -2.16 0.68 -14.22
C LYS A 207 -0.74 1.14 -14.63
N GLU A 208 0.21 0.95 -13.73
CA GLU A 208 1.64 1.12 -13.95
C GLU A 208 2.41 0.14 -13.03
N PRO A 209 3.61 -0.31 -13.39
CA PRO A 209 4.27 -1.41 -12.69
C PRO A 209 5.08 -1.01 -11.44
N TYR A 210 5.33 0.28 -11.19
CA TYR A 210 6.38 0.73 -10.28
C TYR A 210 5.90 0.99 -8.86
N ARG A 211 4.63 1.36 -8.66
CA ARG A 211 4.07 1.57 -7.31
C ARG A 211 4.05 0.31 -6.46
N ILE A 212 3.93 -0.87 -7.08
CA ILE A 212 4.07 -2.16 -6.39
C ILE A 212 5.48 -2.29 -5.81
N GLU A 213 6.50 -1.94 -6.61
CA GLU A 213 7.91 -2.10 -6.23
C GLU A 213 8.27 -1.23 -5.01
N GLY A 214 7.84 0.03 -5.01
CA GLY A 214 8.01 0.86 -3.82
C GLY A 214 7.32 0.27 -2.57
N LYS A 215 6.12 -0.28 -2.72
CA LYS A 215 5.37 -0.89 -1.60
C LYS A 215 5.88 -2.27 -1.20
N LYS A 216 6.56 -2.97 -2.10
CA LYS A 216 7.28 -4.20 -1.79
C LYS A 216 8.24 -4.02 -0.62
N THR A 217 8.84 -2.83 -0.49
CA THR A 217 9.77 -2.51 0.59
C THR A 217 9.17 -2.63 1.99
N MET A 218 7.86 -2.57 2.15
CA MET A 218 7.21 -2.88 3.44
C MET A 218 7.47 -4.32 3.89
N GLY A 219 7.44 -5.28 2.97
CA GLY A 219 7.75 -6.67 3.27
C GLY A 219 9.25 -6.91 3.49
N LEU A 220 10.11 -6.24 2.72
CA LEU A 220 11.56 -6.30 2.90
C LEU A 220 11.96 -5.76 4.28
N GLU A 221 11.43 -4.59 4.66
CA GLU A 221 11.68 -3.99 5.98
C GLU A 221 11.13 -4.83 7.14
N ALA A 222 9.94 -5.40 7.00
CA ALA A 222 9.38 -6.25 8.03
C ALA A 222 10.31 -7.45 8.30
N ALA A 223 10.79 -8.12 7.25
CA ALA A 223 11.73 -9.23 7.39
C ALA A 223 13.06 -8.77 8.03
N GLU A 224 13.64 -7.66 7.57
CA GLU A 224 14.87 -7.10 8.15
C GLU A 224 14.70 -6.74 9.62
N GLN A 225 13.64 -6.03 9.98
CA GLN A 225 13.38 -5.58 11.35
C GLN A 225 13.05 -6.73 12.32
N PHE A 226 12.57 -7.86 11.79
CA PHE A 226 12.43 -9.11 12.55
C PHE A 226 13.67 -10.01 12.48
N GLY A 227 14.83 -9.49 12.09
CA GLY A 227 16.08 -10.25 12.03
C GLY A 227 16.11 -11.30 10.93
N TRP A 228 15.50 -10.97 9.77
CA TRP A 228 15.35 -11.85 8.61
C TRP A 228 14.46 -13.07 8.87
N ASP A 229 13.50 -12.88 9.76
CA ASP A 229 12.36 -13.78 9.97
C ASP A 229 11.08 -13.08 9.51
N VAL A 230 9.99 -13.83 9.42
CA VAL A 230 8.68 -13.28 9.05
C VAL A 230 7.66 -13.56 10.16
N PRO A 231 6.67 -12.69 10.39
CA PRO A 231 5.62 -12.93 11.36
C PRO A 231 4.78 -14.17 10.97
N ASP A 232 3.98 -14.67 11.90
CA ASP A 232 3.03 -15.76 11.62
C ASP A 232 1.80 -15.26 10.88
N ALA A 233 1.39 -14.01 11.13
CA ALA A 233 0.29 -13.38 10.44
C ALA A 233 0.52 -11.89 10.21
N ILE A 234 0.04 -11.37 9.06
CA ILE A 234 0.03 -9.94 8.71
C ILE A 234 -1.41 -9.51 8.46
N PHE A 235 -1.88 -8.53 9.23
CA PHE A 235 -3.15 -7.84 8.99
C PHE A 235 -2.90 -6.61 8.12
N TYR A 236 -3.54 -6.59 6.95
CA TYR A 236 -3.34 -5.51 6.00
C TYR A 236 -4.65 -4.90 5.53
N PRO A 237 -4.85 -3.56 5.63
CA PRO A 237 -6.06 -2.88 5.18
C PRO A 237 -6.10 -2.86 3.65
N THR A 238 -7.14 -3.46 3.08
CA THR A 238 -7.18 -3.84 1.68
C THR A 238 -8.25 -3.09 0.89
N GLY A 239 -7.89 -1.94 0.32
CA GLY A 239 -8.65 -1.31 -0.77
C GLY A 239 -8.22 -1.91 -2.11
N GLY A 240 -7.28 -1.26 -2.81
CA GLY A 240 -6.69 -1.78 -4.07
C GLY A 240 -5.68 -2.93 -3.89
N GLY A 241 -5.30 -3.29 -2.66
CA GLY A 241 -4.47 -4.45 -2.32
C GLY A 241 -2.97 -4.37 -2.70
N VAL A 242 -2.49 -3.25 -3.25
CA VAL A 242 -1.12 -3.15 -3.81
C VAL A 242 -0.02 -3.42 -2.79
N GLY A 243 -0.21 -3.00 -1.53
CA GLY A 243 0.77 -3.27 -0.48
C GLY A 243 0.85 -4.76 -0.13
N MET A 244 -0.29 -5.45 -0.06
CA MET A 244 -0.32 -6.90 0.15
C MET A 244 0.36 -7.65 -1.00
N ILE A 245 0.05 -7.28 -2.25
CA ILE A 245 0.68 -7.85 -3.45
C ILE A 245 2.20 -7.62 -3.41
N GLY A 246 2.62 -6.39 -3.07
CA GLY A 246 4.04 -6.04 -2.95
C GLY A 246 4.76 -6.84 -1.86
N MET A 247 4.18 -6.96 -0.66
CA MET A 247 4.78 -7.75 0.43
C MET A 247 4.86 -9.24 0.08
N TRP A 248 3.81 -9.80 -0.54
CA TRP A 248 3.83 -11.19 -0.99
C TRP A 248 4.94 -11.45 -2.01
N LYS A 249 5.14 -10.49 -2.95
CA LYS A 249 6.26 -10.51 -3.90
C LYS A 249 7.60 -10.43 -3.16
N ALA A 250 7.74 -9.54 -2.16
CA ALA A 250 8.96 -9.38 -1.37
C ALA A 250 9.39 -10.68 -0.69
N PHE A 251 8.46 -11.37 -0.03
CA PHE A 251 8.79 -12.63 0.66
C PHE A 251 9.24 -13.72 -0.32
N ARG A 252 8.68 -13.77 -1.53
CA ARG A 252 9.12 -14.71 -2.56
C ARG A 252 10.54 -14.38 -3.06
N GLU A 253 10.85 -13.10 -3.27
CA GLU A 253 12.17 -12.64 -3.69
C GLU A 253 13.22 -12.88 -2.59
N LEU A 254 12.90 -12.59 -1.33
CA LEU A 254 13.80 -12.85 -0.19
C LEU A 254 14.12 -14.34 -0.01
N GLU A 255 13.14 -15.22 -0.22
CA GLU A 255 13.40 -16.67 -0.19
C GLU A 255 14.35 -17.11 -1.31
N GLN A 256 14.13 -16.63 -2.54
CA GLN A 256 15.01 -16.94 -3.67
C GLN A 256 16.44 -16.43 -3.45
N LEU A 257 16.59 -15.27 -2.81
CA LEU A 257 17.90 -14.76 -2.37
C LEU A 257 18.50 -15.60 -1.22
N GLY A 258 17.71 -16.44 -0.56
CA GLY A 258 18.13 -17.21 0.60
C GLY A 258 18.25 -16.37 1.89
N TRP A 259 17.61 -15.19 1.93
CA TRP A 259 17.64 -14.31 3.10
C TRP A 259 16.62 -14.67 4.17
N ILE A 260 15.53 -15.31 3.77
CA ILE A 260 14.52 -15.92 4.65
C ILE A 260 14.29 -17.38 4.27
N GLY A 261 13.73 -18.15 5.21
CA GLY A 261 13.30 -19.53 4.97
C GLY A 261 11.99 -19.63 4.17
N PRO A 262 11.45 -20.84 4.04
CA PRO A 262 10.21 -21.09 3.29
C PRO A 262 8.94 -20.66 4.04
N LYS A 263 9.05 -20.28 5.32
CA LYS A 263 7.93 -19.79 6.12
C LYS A 263 7.31 -18.55 5.45
N ARG A 264 5.98 -18.49 5.44
CA ARG A 264 5.21 -17.34 4.97
C ARG A 264 4.22 -16.89 6.02
N PRO A 265 4.02 -15.58 6.20
CA PRO A 265 2.95 -15.10 7.05
C PRO A 265 1.59 -15.43 6.45
N LYS A 266 0.61 -15.79 7.27
CA LYS A 266 -0.80 -15.77 6.87
C LYS A 266 -1.19 -14.34 6.51
N MET A 267 -1.57 -14.08 5.26
CA MET A 267 -1.98 -12.75 4.80
C MET A 267 -3.45 -12.53 5.09
N ILE A 268 -3.78 -11.58 5.95
CA ILE A 268 -5.16 -11.28 6.36
C ILE A 268 -5.59 -9.97 5.67
N ALA A 269 -6.48 -10.10 4.67
CA ALA A 269 -7.01 -8.95 3.97
C ALA A 269 -8.22 -8.38 4.71
N VAL A 270 -8.11 -7.12 5.15
CA VAL A 270 -9.17 -6.45 5.92
C VAL A 270 -9.87 -5.41 5.06
N GLN A 271 -11.19 -5.46 5.00
CA GLN A 271 -12.04 -4.49 4.30
C GLN A 271 -13.10 -3.90 5.24
N ALA A 272 -13.77 -2.83 4.81
CA ALA A 272 -14.94 -2.29 5.50
C ALA A 272 -16.22 -3.01 5.04
N GLU A 273 -17.17 -3.25 5.94
CA GLU A 273 -18.45 -3.90 5.60
C GLU A 273 -19.19 -3.15 4.48
N GLY A 274 -19.09 -1.81 4.44
CA GLY A 274 -19.69 -1.01 3.38
C GLY A 274 -18.98 -1.09 2.01
N CYS A 275 -17.80 -1.75 1.92
CA CYS A 275 -17.07 -1.96 0.66
C CYS A 275 -16.13 -3.16 0.78
N GLN A 276 -16.64 -4.39 0.54
CA GLN A 276 -15.91 -5.64 0.79
C GLN A 276 -15.87 -6.61 -0.41
N PRO A 277 -15.54 -6.16 -1.62
CA PRO A 277 -15.56 -7.02 -2.81
C PRO A 277 -14.60 -8.21 -2.71
N ILE A 278 -13.44 -8.05 -2.05
CA ILE A 278 -12.44 -9.12 -1.86
C ILE A 278 -12.94 -10.17 -0.86
N VAL A 279 -13.56 -9.73 0.25
CA VAL A 279 -14.13 -10.66 1.24
C VAL A 279 -15.21 -11.52 0.59
N ARG A 280 -16.16 -10.89 -0.12
CA ARG A 280 -17.21 -11.63 -0.84
C ARG A 280 -16.65 -12.63 -1.84
N ALA A 281 -15.64 -12.23 -2.63
CA ALA A 281 -15.00 -13.11 -3.61
C ALA A 281 -14.26 -14.28 -2.95
N PHE A 282 -13.63 -14.05 -1.81
CA PHE A 282 -12.95 -15.10 -1.05
C PHE A 282 -13.93 -16.13 -0.49
N GLU A 283 -15.03 -15.69 0.11
CA GLU A 283 -16.10 -16.53 0.66
C GLU A 283 -16.78 -17.39 -0.43
N GLN A 284 -16.96 -16.83 -1.63
CA GLN A 284 -17.50 -17.51 -2.80
C GLN A 284 -16.49 -18.40 -3.53
N ASN A 285 -15.23 -18.46 -3.05
CA ASN A 285 -14.11 -19.10 -3.75
C ASN A 285 -13.93 -18.64 -5.20
N ALA A 286 -14.32 -17.39 -5.50
CA ALA A 286 -14.20 -16.79 -6.83
C ALA A 286 -12.75 -16.36 -7.13
N GLU A 287 -12.35 -16.42 -8.40
CA GLU A 287 -11.04 -15.94 -8.84
C GLU A 287 -10.96 -14.41 -8.84
N PHE A 288 -12.07 -13.74 -9.15
CA PHE A 288 -12.21 -12.28 -9.25
C PHE A 288 -13.33 -11.78 -8.35
N SER A 289 -13.16 -10.56 -7.85
CA SER A 289 -14.26 -9.87 -7.18
C SER A 289 -15.28 -9.32 -8.21
N GLU A 290 -16.51 -9.08 -7.79
CA GLU A 290 -17.49 -8.31 -8.53
C GLU A 290 -17.50 -6.85 -8.06
N PHE A 291 -18.04 -5.95 -8.88
CA PHE A 291 -18.22 -4.56 -8.50
C PHE A 291 -19.12 -4.44 -7.27
N TRP A 292 -18.68 -3.67 -6.26
CA TRP A 292 -19.46 -3.42 -5.05
C TRP A 292 -20.37 -2.21 -5.23
N GLN A 293 -21.68 -2.42 -5.20
CA GLN A 293 -22.67 -1.36 -5.31
C GLN A 293 -22.81 -0.60 -3.98
N GLY A 294 -23.03 0.72 -4.03
CA GLY A 294 -23.27 1.52 -2.85
C GLY A 294 -22.08 1.62 -1.87
N ALA A 295 -20.85 1.58 -2.39
CA ALA A 295 -19.64 1.60 -1.57
C ALA A 295 -19.60 2.82 -0.64
N SER A 296 -19.56 2.58 0.67
CA SER A 296 -19.52 3.60 1.72
C SER A 296 -18.70 3.13 2.91
N THR A 297 -17.76 3.96 3.39
CA THR A 297 -17.01 3.79 4.63
C THR A 297 -16.28 5.09 4.95
N LEU A 298 -16.07 5.38 6.23
CA LEU A 298 -15.22 6.48 6.69
C LEU A 298 -13.72 6.25 6.39
N ALA A 299 -13.30 4.98 6.26
CA ALA A 299 -11.94 4.60 5.87
C ALA A 299 -11.77 4.73 4.35
N SER A 300 -11.53 5.95 3.84
CA SER A 300 -11.50 6.26 2.41
C SER A 300 -10.53 5.38 1.60
N GLY A 301 -9.44 4.92 2.23
CA GLY A 301 -8.46 4.01 1.61
C GLY A 301 -9.01 2.60 1.37
N LEU A 302 -10.08 2.19 2.04
CA LEU A 302 -10.78 0.92 1.84
C LEU A 302 -11.93 1.01 0.81
N ARG A 303 -12.36 2.22 0.42
CA ARG A 303 -13.48 2.45 -0.50
C ARG A 303 -13.07 2.23 -1.96
N VAL A 304 -12.78 0.98 -2.33
CA VAL A 304 -12.40 0.58 -3.69
C VAL A 304 -13.37 -0.49 -4.21
N PRO A 305 -14.44 -0.09 -4.93
CA PRO A 305 -15.52 -0.99 -5.33
C PRO A 305 -15.12 -2.13 -6.27
N LYS A 306 -14.08 -1.92 -7.09
CA LYS A 306 -13.52 -2.94 -8.00
C LYS A 306 -11.99 -2.78 -8.08
N PRO A 307 -11.23 -3.50 -7.24
CA PRO A 307 -9.78 -3.51 -7.32
C PRO A 307 -9.29 -4.19 -8.60
N LEU A 308 -8.35 -3.57 -9.33
CA LEU A 308 -7.80 -4.15 -10.56
C LEU A 308 -6.95 -5.41 -10.29
N GLY A 309 -6.32 -5.49 -9.12
CA GLY A 309 -5.47 -6.62 -8.70
C GLY A 309 -6.15 -7.57 -7.72
N ASP A 310 -7.48 -7.67 -7.75
CA ASP A 310 -8.25 -8.52 -6.85
C ASP A 310 -7.79 -9.97 -6.84
N PHE A 311 -7.53 -10.55 -8.03
CA PHE A 311 -7.04 -11.92 -8.17
C PHE A 311 -5.65 -12.13 -7.55
N LEU A 312 -4.76 -11.14 -7.60
CA LEU A 312 -3.44 -11.21 -6.96
C LEU A 312 -3.55 -11.16 -5.42
N VAL A 313 -4.48 -10.37 -4.90
CA VAL A 313 -4.79 -10.35 -3.46
C VAL A 313 -5.36 -11.69 -3.03
N LEU A 314 -6.38 -12.20 -3.72
CA LEU A 314 -7.00 -13.49 -3.43
C LEU A 314 -5.98 -14.63 -3.52
N GLN A 315 -5.08 -14.59 -4.50
CA GLN A 315 -3.98 -15.54 -4.61
C GLN A 315 -3.04 -15.50 -3.40
N ALA A 316 -2.60 -14.29 -2.98
CA ALA A 316 -1.72 -14.13 -1.82
C ALA A 316 -2.40 -14.65 -0.53
N VAL A 317 -3.66 -14.31 -0.31
CA VAL A 317 -4.44 -14.80 0.85
C VAL A 317 -4.54 -16.32 0.85
N ARG A 318 -4.94 -16.94 -0.27
CA ARG A 318 -5.10 -18.40 -0.36
C ARG A 318 -3.76 -19.14 -0.24
N GLN A 319 -2.73 -18.71 -0.94
CA GLN A 319 -1.41 -19.37 -0.92
C GLN A 319 -0.72 -19.26 0.45
N SER A 320 -1.03 -18.22 1.22
CA SER A 320 -0.49 -18.03 2.57
C SER A 320 -1.25 -18.81 3.66
N GLY A 321 -2.36 -19.47 3.32
CA GLY A 321 -3.29 -20.01 4.31
C GLY A 321 -3.93 -18.92 5.18
N GLY A 322 -4.01 -17.69 4.63
CA GLY A 322 -4.64 -16.53 5.26
C GLY A 322 -6.16 -16.52 5.13
N THR A 323 -6.75 -15.38 5.43
CA THR A 323 -8.20 -15.20 5.33
C THR A 323 -8.55 -13.74 5.01
N THR A 324 -9.82 -13.46 4.82
CA THR A 324 -10.35 -12.12 4.64
C THR A 324 -11.36 -11.79 5.72
N LEU A 325 -11.48 -10.52 6.07
CA LEU A 325 -12.43 -10.05 7.08
C LEU A 325 -12.99 -8.68 6.71
N ALA A 326 -14.28 -8.50 7.00
CA ALA A 326 -14.90 -7.19 7.00
C ALA A 326 -15.20 -6.73 8.43
N VAL A 327 -15.07 -5.41 8.63
CA VAL A 327 -15.36 -4.74 9.89
C VAL A 327 -16.23 -3.51 9.63
N SER A 328 -17.09 -3.18 10.59
CA SER A 328 -17.92 -1.97 10.51
C SER A 328 -17.09 -0.71 10.80
N ASP A 329 -17.60 0.46 10.39
CA ASP A 329 -17.01 1.74 10.70
C ASP A 329 -16.99 2.02 12.22
N ALA A 330 -18.01 1.55 12.96
CA ALA A 330 -18.04 1.65 14.41
C ALA A 330 -16.92 0.84 15.07
N GLU A 331 -16.78 -0.45 14.73
CA GLU A 331 -15.71 -1.31 15.22
C GLU A 331 -14.32 -0.73 14.88
N THR A 332 -14.20 -0.13 13.71
CA THR A 332 -12.98 0.54 13.23
C THR A 332 -12.59 1.70 14.14
N MET A 333 -13.54 2.62 14.43
CA MET A 333 -13.27 3.79 15.28
C MET A 333 -13.06 3.40 16.75
N ASP A 334 -13.79 2.40 17.26
CA ASP A 334 -13.57 1.86 18.59
C ASP A 334 -12.14 1.30 18.75
N ALA A 335 -11.65 0.62 17.71
CA ALA A 335 -10.31 0.07 17.70
C ALA A 335 -9.22 1.17 17.59
N CYS A 336 -9.47 2.23 16.81
CA CYS A 336 -8.57 3.40 16.76
C CYS A 336 -8.45 4.07 18.13
N GLU A 337 -9.58 4.29 18.81
CA GLU A 337 -9.62 4.93 20.13
C GLU A 337 -8.94 4.05 21.18
N GLU A 338 -9.20 2.74 21.15
CA GLU A 338 -8.56 1.81 22.09
C GLU A 338 -7.04 1.76 21.91
N LEU A 339 -6.53 1.73 20.66
CA LEU A 339 -5.11 1.79 20.40
C LEU A 339 -4.52 3.14 20.90
N ALA A 340 -5.18 4.26 20.59
CA ALA A 340 -4.72 5.58 21.00
C ALA A 340 -4.64 5.70 22.53
N SER A 341 -5.69 5.27 23.24
CA SER A 341 -5.75 5.36 24.71
C SER A 341 -4.83 4.39 25.43
N ARG A 342 -4.53 3.24 24.85
CA ARG A 342 -3.65 2.23 25.46
C ARG A 342 -2.17 2.42 25.09
N GLU A 343 -1.88 2.75 23.83
CA GLU A 343 -0.51 2.74 23.29
C GLU A 343 0.01 4.12 22.88
N GLY A 344 -0.85 5.15 22.86
CA GLY A 344 -0.48 6.51 22.45
C GLY A 344 -0.28 6.65 20.92
N LEU A 345 -0.81 5.73 20.13
CA LEU A 345 -0.66 5.71 18.66
C LEU A 345 -1.93 6.22 17.98
N PHE A 346 -1.81 7.31 17.22
CA PHE A 346 -2.94 7.95 16.53
C PHE A 346 -2.99 7.53 15.06
N VAL A 347 -3.63 6.38 14.82
CA VAL A 347 -3.66 5.71 13.51
C VAL A 347 -4.81 6.16 12.63
N ALA A 348 -4.67 5.95 11.32
CA ALA A 348 -5.78 6.09 10.37
C ALA A 348 -6.84 5.00 10.60
N PRO A 349 -8.11 5.24 10.21
CA PRO A 349 -9.17 4.23 10.29
C PRO A 349 -8.82 2.90 9.64
N GLU A 350 -8.03 2.88 8.58
CA GLU A 350 -7.53 1.66 7.94
C GLU A 350 -6.70 0.80 8.90
N GLY A 351 -5.89 1.43 9.76
CA GLY A 351 -5.14 0.74 10.82
C GLY A 351 -6.07 0.20 11.92
N GLY A 352 -7.06 0.99 12.32
CA GLY A 352 -8.11 0.58 13.25
C GLY A 352 -8.91 -0.61 12.75
N ALA A 353 -9.23 -0.66 11.45
CA ALA A 353 -9.91 -1.80 10.84
C ALA A 353 -9.13 -3.11 11.03
N CYS A 354 -7.80 -3.08 10.90
CA CYS A 354 -6.96 -4.26 11.12
C CYS A 354 -7.00 -4.72 12.59
N ILE A 355 -7.04 -3.81 13.55
CA ILE A 355 -7.17 -4.14 14.98
C ILE A 355 -8.56 -4.73 15.25
N ALA A 356 -9.62 -4.15 14.69
CA ALA A 356 -10.98 -4.69 14.81
C ALA A 356 -11.07 -6.11 14.22
N ALA A 357 -10.43 -6.36 13.08
CA ALA A 357 -10.34 -7.67 12.47
C ALA A 357 -9.56 -8.66 13.34
N LEU A 358 -8.46 -8.24 13.96
CA LEU A 358 -7.73 -9.08 14.93
C LEU A 358 -8.62 -9.48 16.10
N LYS A 359 -9.42 -8.55 16.66
CA LYS A 359 -10.38 -8.85 17.73
C LYS A 359 -11.39 -9.91 17.32
N LYS A 360 -11.89 -9.86 16.07
CA LYS A 360 -12.79 -10.89 15.52
C LYS A 360 -12.08 -12.24 15.42
N LEU A 361 -10.86 -12.31 14.90
CA LEU A 361 -10.11 -13.56 14.73
C LEU A 361 -9.62 -14.16 16.06
N ARG A 362 -9.39 -13.35 17.10
CA ARG A 362 -9.04 -13.88 18.43
C ARG A 362 -10.16 -14.68 19.09
N ARG A 363 -11.39 -14.55 18.61
CA ARG A 363 -12.54 -15.37 19.07
C ARG A 363 -12.59 -16.75 18.41
N SER A 364 -11.71 -17.00 17.45
CA SER A 364 -11.54 -18.29 16.77
C SER A 364 -10.15 -18.86 17.08
N GLU A 365 -9.93 -20.13 16.73
CA GLU A 365 -8.63 -20.80 16.88
C GLU A 365 -7.68 -20.55 15.69
N PHE A 366 -7.98 -19.59 14.81
CA PHE A 366 -7.21 -19.33 13.60
C PHE A 366 -5.79 -18.82 13.88
N LEU A 367 -5.62 -18.09 14.99
CA LEU A 367 -4.32 -17.58 15.46
C LEU A 367 -4.05 -18.04 16.90
N GLY A 368 -2.87 -18.56 17.13
CA GLY A 368 -2.37 -18.92 18.45
C GLY A 368 -2.03 -17.68 19.31
N ARG A 369 -2.02 -17.85 20.64
CA ARG A 369 -1.67 -16.75 21.56
C ARG A 369 -0.23 -16.27 21.39
N LYS A 370 0.68 -17.18 21.03
CA LYS A 370 2.12 -16.91 20.86
C LYS A 370 2.52 -16.56 19.43
N ASP A 371 1.56 -16.57 18.50
CA ASP A 371 1.87 -16.19 17.11
C ASP A 371 2.37 -14.75 17.06
N ARG A 372 3.45 -14.51 16.30
CA ARG A 372 3.90 -13.16 15.98
C ARG A 372 2.95 -12.53 14.99
N ILE A 373 2.23 -11.52 15.43
CA ILE A 373 1.21 -10.82 14.64
C ILE A 373 1.71 -9.43 14.30
N LEU A 374 1.70 -9.08 13.00
CA LEU A 374 2.03 -7.77 12.51
C LEU A 374 0.79 -7.08 11.94
N ILE A 375 0.44 -5.92 12.48
CA ILE A 375 -0.60 -5.02 11.97
C ILE A 375 0.06 -3.90 11.18
N TYR A 376 -0.44 -3.60 9.99
CA TYR A 376 -0.05 -2.40 9.26
C TYR A 376 -1.01 -1.24 9.54
N ASN A 377 -0.48 -0.17 10.15
CA ASN A 377 -1.09 1.14 10.08
C ASN A 377 -0.61 1.84 8.80
N THR A 378 -1.50 2.05 7.84
CA THR A 378 -1.11 2.57 6.52
C THR A 378 -1.20 4.09 6.37
N GLY A 379 -1.64 4.79 7.41
CA GLY A 379 -1.72 6.24 7.38
C GLY A 379 -1.86 6.89 8.76
N SER A 380 -1.67 8.19 8.80
CA SER A 380 -1.82 9.01 10.01
C SER A 380 -3.29 9.32 10.30
N GLY A 381 -3.70 9.24 11.57
CA GLY A 381 -5.03 9.65 12.04
C GLY A 381 -5.33 11.13 11.79
N TYR A 382 -4.30 11.96 11.70
CA TYR A 382 -4.44 13.40 11.40
C TYR A 382 -5.03 13.70 10.01
N LYS A 383 -5.06 12.73 9.12
CA LYS A 383 -5.69 12.85 7.79
C LYS A 383 -7.19 12.54 7.78
N TYR A 384 -7.76 12.17 8.94
CA TYR A 384 -9.14 11.72 9.10
C TYR A 384 -9.83 12.45 10.25
N LEU A 385 -9.54 13.75 10.42
CA LEU A 385 -10.08 14.54 11.53
C LEU A 385 -11.60 14.61 11.50
N GLU A 386 -12.22 14.54 10.32
CA GLU A 386 -13.68 14.50 10.17
C GLU A 386 -14.28 13.28 10.88
N ALA A 387 -13.65 12.11 10.78
CA ALA A 387 -14.11 10.89 11.46
C ALA A 387 -14.02 11.03 12.99
N TRP A 388 -12.96 11.67 13.49
CA TRP A 388 -12.80 11.97 14.90
C TRP A 388 -13.78 13.05 15.39
N SER A 389 -14.05 14.08 14.58
CA SER A 389 -15.03 15.11 14.89
C SER A 389 -16.45 14.56 14.97
N GLN A 390 -16.79 13.59 14.13
CA GLN A 390 -18.07 12.87 14.22
C GLN A 390 -18.21 12.10 15.54
N ARG A 391 -17.10 11.58 16.08
CA ARG A 391 -17.08 10.79 17.32
C ARG A 391 -17.13 11.66 18.58
N TYR A 392 -16.36 12.74 18.61
CA TYR A 392 -16.19 13.57 19.83
C TYR A 392 -16.89 14.93 19.76
N GLY A 393 -17.45 15.28 18.63
CA GLY A 393 -17.92 16.64 18.38
C GLY A 393 -16.77 17.58 17.95
N SER A 394 -17.16 18.77 17.46
CA SER A 394 -16.21 19.82 17.12
C SER A 394 -16.13 20.83 18.27
N PRO A 395 -14.96 21.33 18.67
CA PRO A 395 -14.84 22.36 19.70
C PRO A 395 -15.52 23.69 19.33
N THR A 396 -15.89 23.86 18.04
CA THR A 396 -16.59 25.07 17.54
C THR A 396 -18.10 24.90 17.42
N GLY A 397 -18.66 23.76 17.86
CA GLY A 397 -20.09 23.42 17.81
C GLY A 397 -20.66 23.37 19.22
N GLY A 398 -20.79 24.54 19.86
CA GLY A 398 -21.59 24.77 21.06
C GLY A 398 -22.73 25.71 20.72
#